data_22513e8ee754c3f1aedc63663eece26c
#
_entry.id   22513e8ee754c3f1aedc63663eece26c
#
_cell.length_a   1.000
_cell.length_b   1.000
_cell.length_c   1.000
_cell.angle_alpha   90.00
_cell.angle_beta   90.00
_cell.angle_gamma   90.00
#
_symmetry.space_group_name_H-M   'P 1'
#
loop_
_entity.id
_entity.type
_entity.pdbx_description
1 polymer ?
#
loop_
_entity_poly.entity_id
_entity_poly.type
_entity_poly.pdbx_seq_one_letter_code
_entity_poly.pdbx_strand_id
1 'polypeptide(L)'
;MKVVFRVDGAPHIGGGHLSRCLTLANLLKKRGASCLFILREHPNCLSNLVIAAGYQLELLPLQLETIKGNAFYEHWVGASWQNDAKQSLQAIDKHFNSQVNWLIVDHYGLDSRWESLFVSKGIKVGVIDDLVNREHNSHFLLDQTCGRSEGEYKDLVYPDTSLFLGESFCLLREEFFILREQA
;
A
#
# COMPACT_ATOMS: atom_id res chain seq x y z
N MET A 1 11.12 5.81 13.28
CA MET A 1 10.88 5.63 11.83
C MET A 1 9.44 6.05 11.51
N LYS A 2 9.21 6.83 10.45
CA LYS A 2 7.88 7.26 9.99
C LYS A 2 7.50 6.49 8.74
N VAL A 3 6.35 5.83 8.75
CA VAL A 3 5.87 4.97 7.66
C VAL A 3 4.45 5.39 7.28
N VAL A 4 4.21 5.55 5.99
CA VAL A 4 2.90 5.86 5.44
C VAL A 4 2.40 4.67 4.63
N PHE A 5 1.13 4.34 4.78
CA PHE A 5 0.45 3.31 4.01
C PHE A 5 -0.58 3.97 3.10
N ARG A 6 -0.43 3.85 1.77
CA ARG A 6 -1.48 4.17 0.81
C ARG A 6 -2.19 2.88 0.43
N VAL A 7 -3.39 2.72 0.93
CA VAL A 7 -4.19 1.50 0.79
C VAL A 7 -5.67 1.86 0.83
N ASP A 8 -6.51 1.13 0.13
CA ASP A 8 -7.96 1.26 0.21
C ASP A 8 -8.62 -0.03 0.69
N GLY A 9 -9.81 0.13 1.26
CA GLY A 9 -10.70 -0.96 1.65
C GLY A 9 -12.14 -0.48 1.58
N ALA A 10 -12.93 -1.14 0.76
CA ALA A 10 -14.35 -0.85 0.56
C ALA A 10 -15.04 -2.12 0.01
N PRO A 11 -16.39 -2.21 -0.02
CA PRO A 11 -17.07 -3.42 -0.46
C PRO A 11 -16.67 -3.92 -1.86
N HIS A 12 -16.35 -3.01 -2.79
CA HIS A 12 -15.93 -3.36 -4.15
C HIS A 12 -14.43 -3.63 -4.29
N ILE A 13 -13.61 -3.25 -3.29
CA ILE A 13 -12.15 -3.48 -3.23
C ILE A 13 -11.84 -4.70 -2.38
N GLY A 14 -12.66 -4.95 -1.36
CA GLY A 14 -12.39 -5.94 -0.33
C GLY A 14 -11.59 -5.38 0.84
N GLY A 15 -11.38 -6.23 1.86
CA GLY A 15 -10.65 -5.86 3.08
C GLY A 15 -9.22 -6.44 3.15
N GLY A 16 -8.81 -7.25 2.18
CA GLY A 16 -7.54 -7.98 2.20
C GLY A 16 -6.33 -7.06 2.23
N HIS A 17 -6.30 -6.05 1.36
CA HIS A 17 -5.24 -5.03 1.30
C HIS A 17 -5.06 -4.32 2.64
N LEU A 18 -6.15 -3.79 3.19
CA LEU A 18 -6.11 -3.09 4.47
C LEU A 18 -5.68 -4.01 5.61
N SER A 19 -6.14 -5.27 5.63
CA SER A 19 -5.78 -6.24 6.66
C SER A 19 -4.28 -6.57 6.67
N ARG A 20 -3.68 -6.81 5.49
CA ARG A 20 -2.24 -7.09 5.40
C ARG A 20 -1.38 -5.85 5.71
N CYS A 21 -1.83 -4.66 5.33
CA CYS A 21 -1.18 -3.41 5.73
C CYS A 21 -1.25 -3.16 7.24
N LEU A 22 -2.39 -3.41 7.89
CA LEU A 22 -2.52 -3.31 9.34
C LEU A 22 -1.60 -4.31 10.07
N THR A 23 -1.47 -5.53 9.54
CA THR A 23 -0.54 -6.53 10.06
C THR A 23 0.91 -6.02 10.03
N LEU A 24 1.35 -5.49 8.89
CA LEU A 24 2.69 -4.92 8.76
C LEU A 24 2.88 -3.71 9.68
N ALA A 25 1.88 -2.82 9.76
CA ALA A 25 1.92 -1.65 10.62
C ALA A 25 2.06 -2.03 12.11
N ASN A 26 1.34 -3.07 12.56
CA ASN A 26 1.45 -3.59 13.94
C ASN A 26 2.87 -4.08 14.25
N LEU A 27 3.51 -4.80 13.33
CA LEU A 27 4.89 -5.25 13.48
C LEU A 27 5.89 -4.08 13.53
N LEU A 28 5.69 -3.08 12.67
CA LEU A 28 6.51 -1.87 12.63
C LEU A 28 6.32 -1.00 13.89
N LYS A 29 5.09 -0.86 14.38
CA LYS A 29 4.77 -0.14 15.63
C LYS A 29 5.46 -0.76 16.84
N LYS A 30 5.49 -2.10 16.95
CA LYS A 30 6.25 -2.81 17.99
C LYS A 30 7.76 -2.50 17.95
N ARG A 31 8.28 -2.10 16.78
CA ARG A 31 9.68 -1.66 16.58
C ARG A 31 9.85 -0.15 16.64
N GLY A 32 8.86 0.59 17.18
CA GLY A 32 8.92 2.03 17.42
C GLY A 32 8.66 2.89 16.19
N ALA A 33 8.01 2.36 15.15
CA ALA A 33 7.58 3.17 14.01
C ALA A 33 6.28 3.94 14.32
N SER A 34 6.19 5.16 13.78
CA SER A 34 4.94 5.92 13.67
C SER A 34 4.32 5.66 12.31
N CYS A 35 3.08 5.19 12.28
CA CYS A 35 2.40 4.82 11.05
C CYS A 35 1.20 5.75 10.80
N LEU A 36 1.06 6.19 9.54
CA LEU A 36 -0.08 6.93 8.99
C LEU A 36 -0.73 6.10 7.89
N PHE A 37 -2.03 5.98 7.92
CA PHE A 37 -2.81 5.40 6.84
C PHE A 37 -3.45 6.51 6.00
N ILE A 38 -3.38 6.37 4.69
CA ILE A 38 -4.05 7.22 3.70
C ILE A 38 -5.00 6.34 2.91
N LEU A 39 -6.30 6.59 3.05
CA LEU A 39 -7.37 5.88 2.36
C LEU A 39 -8.20 6.85 1.53
N ARG A 40 -8.80 6.38 0.43
CA ARG A 40 -9.84 7.10 -0.29
C ARG A 40 -11.18 6.93 0.42
N GLU A 41 -11.96 8.01 0.51
CA GLU A 41 -13.30 8.02 1.12
C GLU A 41 -14.35 7.38 0.18
N HIS A 42 -14.14 6.09 -0.12
CA HIS A 42 -15.14 5.31 -0.84
C HIS A 42 -16.41 5.09 -0.01
N PRO A 43 -17.58 4.90 -0.64
CA PRO A 43 -18.78 4.48 0.07
C PRO A 43 -18.51 3.23 0.90
N ASN A 44 -18.83 3.29 2.20
CA ASN A 44 -18.60 2.22 3.17
C ASN A 44 -17.11 1.80 3.26
N CYS A 45 -16.17 2.76 3.14
CA CYS A 45 -14.75 2.48 3.33
C CYS A 45 -14.49 1.92 4.74
N LEU A 46 -13.50 1.05 4.85
CA LEU A 46 -13.14 0.33 6.08
C LEU A 46 -12.24 1.15 7.02
N SER A 47 -12.36 2.48 6.99
CA SER A 47 -11.57 3.42 7.80
C SER A 47 -11.69 3.18 9.31
N ASN A 48 -12.83 2.67 9.77
CA ASN A 48 -13.06 2.29 11.15
C ASN A 48 -12.06 1.24 11.68
N LEU A 49 -11.55 0.35 10.82
CA LEU A 49 -10.55 -0.65 11.20
C LEU A 49 -9.20 0.01 11.54
N VAL A 50 -8.82 1.05 10.81
CA VAL A 50 -7.59 1.83 11.06
C VAL A 50 -7.71 2.58 12.39
N ILE A 51 -8.86 3.23 12.63
CA ILE A 51 -9.14 3.98 13.85
C ILE A 51 -9.16 3.04 15.06
N ALA A 52 -9.84 1.89 14.96
CA ALA A 52 -9.91 0.89 16.01
C ALA A 52 -8.52 0.30 16.35
N ALA A 53 -7.62 0.19 15.37
CA ALA A 53 -6.23 -0.24 15.58
C ALA A 53 -5.33 0.86 16.18
N GLY A 54 -5.85 2.08 16.38
CA GLY A 54 -5.14 3.21 17.01
C GLY A 54 -4.06 3.82 16.10
N TYR A 55 -4.29 3.88 14.81
CA TYR A 55 -3.42 4.55 13.85
C TYR A 55 -3.96 5.92 13.43
N GLN A 56 -3.03 6.80 13.02
CA GLN A 56 -3.39 8.02 12.33
C GLN A 56 -3.97 7.69 10.96
N LEU A 57 -5.00 8.44 10.58
CA LEU A 57 -5.72 8.25 9.32
C LEU A 57 -5.92 9.59 8.62
N GLU A 58 -5.66 9.62 7.32
CA GLU A 58 -6.10 10.68 6.42
C GLU A 58 -7.05 10.10 5.37
N LEU A 59 -8.22 10.69 5.23
CA LEU A 59 -9.19 10.32 4.19
C LEU A 59 -9.07 11.30 3.02
N LEU A 60 -8.76 10.77 1.85
CA LEU A 60 -8.73 11.54 0.61
C LEU A 60 -10.15 11.62 0.02
N PRO A 61 -10.61 12.82 -0.38
CA PRO A 61 -11.96 12.97 -0.92
C PRO A 61 -12.15 12.20 -2.23
N LEU A 62 -13.25 11.45 -2.32
CA LEU A 62 -13.64 10.78 -3.56
C LEU A 62 -13.89 11.81 -4.66
N GLN A 63 -13.33 11.60 -5.83
CA GLN A 63 -13.55 12.43 -7.02
C GLN A 63 -14.39 11.64 -8.01
N LEU A 64 -15.57 12.17 -8.34
CA LEU A 64 -16.51 11.56 -9.28
C LEU A 64 -16.13 11.82 -10.76
N GLU A 65 -14.86 12.15 -11.02
CA GLU A 65 -14.38 12.27 -12.40
C GLU A 65 -14.48 10.92 -13.09
N THR A 66 -15.01 10.92 -14.31
CA THR A 66 -15.03 9.72 -15.15
C THR A 66 -13.57 9.36 -15.46
N ILE A 67 -13.01 8.41 -14.73
CA ILE A 67 -11.67 7.90 -14.98
C ILE A 67 -11.72 7.19 -16.32
N LYS A 68 -11.27 7.87 -17.37
CA LYS A 68 -11.06 7.30 -18.70
C LYS A 68 -9.72 6.58 -18.70
N GLY A 69 -9.65 5.46 -17.98
CA GLY A 69 -8.48 4.58 -17.98
C GLY A 69 -8.87 3.23 -18.56
N ASN A 70 -7.94 2.62 -19.29
CA ASN A 70 -8.11 1.28 -19.86
C ASN A 70 -7.59 0.18 -18.91
N ALA A 71 -6.98 0.53 -17.77
CA ALA A 71 -6.50 -0.45 -16.80
C ALA A 71 -7.63 -0.92 -15.88
N PHE A 72 -7.67 -2.22 -15.64
CA PHE A 72 -8.79 -2.92 -15.01
C PHE A 72 -9.14 -2.39 -13.61
N TYR A 73 -8.16 -1.86 -12.85
CA TYR A 73 -8.35 -1.39 -11.47
C TYR A 73 -8.19 0.12 -11.28
N GLU A 74 -7.97 0.91 -12.33
CA GLU A 74 -7.80 2.39 -12.20
C GLU A 74 -9.01 3.06 -11.52
N HIS A 75 -10.21 2.55 -11.74
CA HIS A 75 -11.43 3.06 -11.10
C HIS A 75 -11.44 2.90 -9.56
N TRP A 76 -10.62 1.99 -9.00
CA TRP A 76 -10.52 1.82 -7.56
C TRP A 76 -9.84 2.99 -6.86
N VAL A 77 -9.00 3.74 -7.58
CA VAL A 77 -8.32 4.92 -7.01
C VAL A 77 -9.31 6.01 -6.59
N GLY A 78 -10.48 6.09 -7.24
CA GLY A 78 -11.51 7.09 -6.94
C GLY A 78 -11.08 8.52 -7.23
N ALA A 79 -10.00 8.71 -7.99
CA ALA A 79 -9.45 9.95 -8.50
C ALA A 79 -8.50 9.63 -9.66
N SER A 80 -8.01 10.64 -10.40
CA SER A 80 -6.86 10.43 -11.26
C SER A 80 -5.62 10.12 -10.41
N TRP A 81 -4.69 9.28 -10.93
CA TRP A 81 -3.47 8.94 -10.19
C TRP A 81 -2.63 10.18 -9.82
N GLN A 82 -2.65 11.23 -10.67
CA GLN A 82 -1.97 12.50 -10.41
C GLN A 82 -2.58 13.23 -9.20
N ASN A 83 -3.91 13.26 -9.12
CA ASN A 83 -4.60 13.88 -7.99
C ASN A 83 -4.41 13.06 -6.71
N ASP A 84 -4.44 11.74 -6.81
CA ASP A 84 -4.14 10.87 -5.67
C ASP A 84 -2.73 11.10 -5.13
N ALA A 85 -1.72 11.15 -6.00
CA ALA A 85 -0.34 11.43 -5.60
C ALA A 85 -0.20 12.80 -4.93
N LYS A 86 -0.83 13.85 -5.51
CA LYS A 86 -0.83 15.21 -4.93
C LYS A 86 -1.46 15.23 -3.55
N GLN A 87 -2.63 14.61 -3.37
CA GLN A 87 -3.34 14.53 -2.10
C GLN A 87 -2.54 13.71 -1.07
N SER A 88 -1.93 12.61 -1.49
CA SER A 88 -1.07 11.79 -0.62
C SER A 88 0.16 12.57 -0.15
N LEU A 89 0.79 13.37 -1.01
CA LEU A 89 1.89 14.26 -0.61
C LEU A 89 1.43 15.32 0.39
N GLN A 90 0.26 15.90 0.21
CA GLN A 90 -0.33 16.87 1.16
C GLN A 90 -0.59 16.22 2.52
N ALA A 91 -1.10 14.97 2.54
CA ALA A 91 -1.30 14.22 3.76
C ALA A 91 0.04 13.94 4.48
N ILE A 92 1.07 13.54 3.74
CA ILE A 92 2.42 13.33 4.28
C ILE A 92 2.98 14.61 4.90
N ASP A 93 2.81 15.74 4.21
CA ASP A 93 3.27 17.03 4.72
C ASP A 93 2.52 17.42 6.01
N LYS A 94 1.20 17.33 6.01
CA LYS A 94 0.32 17.63 7.14
C LYS A 94 0.69 16.86 8.41
N HIS A 95 0.97 15.55 8.30
CA HIS A 95 1.18 14.68 9.46
C HIS A 95 2.66 14.53 9.84
N PHE A 96 3.57 14.63 8.89
CA PHE A 96 4.98 14.33 9.10
C PHE A 96 5.94 15.44 8.64
N ASN A 97 5.44 16.63 8.23
CA ASN A 97 6.24 17.73 7.69
C ASN A 97 7.17 17.23 6.57
N SER A 98 6.65 16.46 5.65
CA SER A 98 7.36 15.79 4.55
C SER A 98 8.52 14.85 4.97
N GLN A 99 8.70 14.59 6.26
CA GLN A 99 9.75 13.71 6.80
C GLN A 99 9.24 12.28 6.94
N VAL A 100 9.20 11.54 5.86
CA VAL A 100 8.78 10.13 5.84
C VAL A 100 9.94 9.24 5.42
N ASN A 101 10.08 8.07 6.05
CA ASN A 101 11.12 7.11 5.71
C ASN A 101 10.65 6.12 4.64
N TRP A 102 9.39 5.65 4.77
CA TRP A 102 8.81 4.67 3.87
C TRP A 102 7.37 5.01 3.53
N LEU A 103 7.04 4.87 2.27
CA LEU A 103 5.67 4.85 1.75
C LEU A 103 5.40 3.43 1.25
N ILE A 104 4.47 2.75 1.89
CA ILE A 104 4.02 1.42 1.49
C ILE A 104 2.74 1.60 0.69
N VAL A 105 2.74 1.05 -0.51
CA VAL A 105 1.59 1.08 -1.42
C VAL A 105 1.03 -0.33 -1.60
N ASP A 106 -0.26 -0.48 -1.35
CA ASP A 106 -1.00 -1.72 -1.57
C ASP A 106 -2.31 -1.39 -2.28
N HIS A 107 -2.23 -1.19 -3.61
CA HIS A 107 -3.36 -0.71 -4.38
C HIS A 107 -3.22 -1.05 -5.87
N TYR A 108 -4.12 -1.87 -6.42
CA TYR A 108 -4.03 -2.35 -7.80
C TYR A 108 -4.19 -1.26 -8.88
N GLY A 109 -4.79 -0.14 -8.56
CA GLY A 109 -4.95 0.99 -9.50
C GLY A 109 -3.79 1.99 -9.51
N LEU A 110 -2.72 1.76 -8.73
CA LEU A 110 -1.52 2.60 -8.69
C LEU A 110 -0.33 1.82 -9.29
N ASP A 111 0.57 2.53 -9.98
CA ASP A 111 1.68 1.95 -10.73
C ASP A 111 2.96 2.80 -10.66
N SER A 112 3.96 2.44 -11.46
CA SER A 112 5.25 3.13 -11.52
C SER A 112 5.16 4.63 -11.75
N ARG A 113 4.13 5.13 -12.43
CA ARG A 113 3.92 6.58 -12.67
C ARG A 113 3.65 7.31 -11.36
N TRP A 114 2.78 6.74 -10.52
CA TRP A 114 2.45 7.27 -9.20
C TRP A 114 3.67 7.16 -8.25
N GLU A 115 4.29 6.01 -8.19
CA GLU A 115 5.42 5.68 -7.31
C GLU A 115 6.64 6.58 -7.59
N SER A 116 6.93 6.84 -8.87
CA SER A 116 8.05 7.69 -9.32
C SER A 116 8.01 9.12 -8.75
N LEU A 117 6.81 9.66 -8.50
CA LEU A 117 6.67 10.99 -7.90
C LEU A 117 7.20 11.02 -6.45
N PHE A 118 7.10 9.93 -5.71
CA PHE A 118 7.61 9.83 -4.35
C PHE A 118 9.10 9.48 -4.33
N VAL A 119 9.52 8.56 -5.19
CA VAL A 119 10.94 8.19 -5.36
C VAL A 119 11.76 9.42 -5.73
N SER A 120 11.29 10.27 -6.67
CA SER A 120 11.97 11.50 -7.07
C SER A 120 12.13 12.52 -5.95
N LYS A 121 11.34 12.41 -4.88
CA LYS A 121 11.44 13.24 -3.67
C LYS A 121 12.30 12.60 -2.58
N GLY A 122 12.96 11.49 -2.84
CA GLY A 122 13.79 10.76 -1.88
C GLY A 122 13.02 9.95 -0.86
N ILE A 123 11.72 9.72 -1.07
CA ILE A 123 10.91 8.85 -0.23
C ILE A 123 11.10 7.40 -0.70
N LYS A 124 11.45 6.51 0.22
CA LYS A 124 11.53 5.08 -0.10
C LYS A 124 10.12 4.50 -0.29
N VAL A 125 9.89 3.87 -1.43
CA VAL A 125 8.61 3.22 -1.77
C VAL A 125 8.75 1.71 -1.65
N GLY A 126 7.81 1.08 -0.96
CA GLY A 126 7.60 -0.37 -0.97
C GLY A 126 6.23 -0.69 -1.53
N VAL A 127 6.16 -1.68 -2.39
CA VAL A 127 4.92 -2.12 -3.03
C VAL A 127 4.50 -3.49 -2.51
N ILE A 128 3.21 -3.68 -2.24
CA ILE A 128 2.60 -4.99 -2.04
C ILE A 128 1.71 -5.24 -3.25
N ASP A 129 2.07 -6.20 -4.07
CA ASP A 129 1.36 -6.54 -5.30
C ASP A 129 1.42 -8.04 -5.59
N ASP A 130 0.34 -8.60 -6.17
CA ASP A 130 0.24 -10.02 -6.52
C ASP A 130 -0.35 -10.26 -7.92
N LEU A 131 -0.51 -9.17 -8.71
CA LEU A 131 -1.11 -9.26 -10.05
C LEU A 131 -0.12 -9.52 -11.18
N VAL A 132 1.13 -9.07 -11.06
CA VAL A 132 2.18 -9.23 -12.11
C VAL A 132 1.70 -8.69 -13.46
N ASN A 133 1.09 -7.52 -13.49
CA ASN A 133 0.44 -6.99 -14.70
C ASN A 133 0.75 -5.53 -15.01
N ARG A 134 1.61 -4.88 -14.23
CA ARG A 134 2.00 -3.48 -14.40
C ARG A 134 3.41 -3.22 -13.85
N GLU A 135 4.01 -2.14 -14.31
CA GLU A 135 5.34 -1.71 -13.89
C GLU A 135 5.32 -1.06 -12.50
N HIS A 136 6.40 -1.27 -11.72
CA HIS A 136 6.62 -0.69 -10.42
C HIS A 136 8.00 -0.01 -10.32
N ASN A 137 8.03 1.21 -9.75
CA ASN A 137 9.24 1.92 -9.37
C ASN A 137 9.35 1.96 -7.85
N SER A 138 9.87 0.90 -7.27
CA SER A 138 9.91 0.72 -5.83
C SER A 138 11.28 0.25 -5.35
N HIS A 139 11.57 0.43 -4.05
CA HIS A 139 12.77 -0.08 -3.41
C HIS A 139 12.62 -1.55 -3.02
N PHE A 140 11.38 -1.97 -2.78
CA PHE A 140 11.03 -3.38 -2.67
C PHE A 140 9.63 -3.65 -3.20
N LEU A 141 9.40 -4.89 -3.63
CA LEU A 141 8.09 -5.43 -3.96
C LEU A 141 7.87 -6.72 -3.17
N LEU A 142 6.72 -6.80 -2.53
CA LEU A 142 6.26 -7.97 -1.79
C LEU A 142 5.10 -8.63 -2.51
N ASP A 143 5.28 -9.88 -2.94
CA ASP A 143 4.21 -10.75 -3.43
C ASP A 143 4.19 -12.05 -2.63
N GLN A 144 3.14 -12.26 -1.87
CA GLN A 144 3.00 -13.44 -0.98
C GLN A 144 2.34 -14.63 -1.67
N THR A 145 2.16 -14.60 -2.99
CA THR A 145 1.56 -15.71 -3.75
C THR A 145 2.49 -16.92 -3.75
N CYS A 146 1.94 -18.08 -3.35
CA CYS A 146 2.70 -19.34 -3.36
C CYS A 146 3.21 -19.65 -4.77
N GLY A 147 4.50 -20.03 -4.87
CA GLY A 147 5.14 -20.38 -6.12
C GLY A 147 5.52 -19.20 -7.02
N ARG A 148 5.38 -17.95 -6.57
CA ARG A 148 5.81 -16.75 -7.31
C ARG A 148 7.32 -16.78 -7.55
N SER A 149 7.75 -16.42 -8.77
CA SER A 149 9.16 -16.40 -9.18
C SER A 149 9.64 -15.01 -9.61
N GLU A 150 10.93 -14.74 -9.47
CA GLU A 150 11.55 -13.47 -9.92
C GLU A 150 11.39 -13.24 -11.42
N GLY A 151 11.38 -14.32 -12.22
CA GLY A 151 11.23 -14.23 -13.66
C GLY A 151 9.94 -13.57 -14.12
N GLU A 152 8.87 -13.66 -13.33
CA GLU A 152 7.58 -13.02 -13.62
C GLU A 152 7.63 -11.51 -13.48
N TYR A 153 8.54 -10.98 -12.65
CA TYR A 153 8.71 -9.54 -12.40
C TYR A 153 9.84 -8.90 -13.19
N LYS A 154 10.60 -9.68 -14.00
CA LYS A 154 11.83 -9.25 -14.66
C LYS A 154 11.71 -7.91 -15.41
N ASP A 155 10.61 -7.71 -16.13
CA ASP A 155 10.37 -6.52 -16.93
C ASP A 155 9.34 -5.57 -16.28
N LEU A 156 8.94 -5.84 -15.04
CA LEU A 156 7.90 -5.10 -14.32
C LEU A 156 8.45 -4.32 -13.12
N VAL A 157 9.73 -4.46 -12.79
CA VAL A 157 10.35 -3.72 -11.69
C VAL A 157 11.66 -3.08 -12.13
N TYR A 158 12.04 -2.00 -11.46
CA TYR A 158 13.33 -1.37 -11.71
C TYR A 158 14.48 -2.24 -11.18
N PRO A 159 15.70 -2.13 -11.79
CA PRO A 159 16.80 -3.06 -11.51
C PRO A 159 17.22 -3.16 -10.04
N ASP A 160 17.06 -2.07 -9.28
CA ASP A 160 17.45 -1.99 -7.86
C ASP A 160 16.32 -2.40 -6.90
N THR A 161 15.19 -2.90 -7.42
CA THR A 161 14.06 -3.35 -6.60
C THR A 161 14.37 -4.69 -5.94
N SER A 162 14.31 -4.74 -4.60
CA SER A 162 14.39 -6.00 -3.86
C SER A 162 13.07 -6.75 -3.93
N LEU A 163 13.07 -8.02 -4.36
CA LEU A 163 11.87 -8.85 -4.45
C LEU A 163 11.73 -9.75 -3.22
N PHE A 164 10.56 -9.72 -2.58
CA PHE A 164 10.15 -10.61 -1.49
C PHE A 164 8.97 -11.45 -1.99
N LEU A 165 9.24 -12.66 -2.46
CA LEU A 165 8.28 -13.48 -3.21
C LEU A 165 7.94 -14.77 -2.47
N GLY A 166 6.67 -15.14 -2.55
CA GLY A 166 6.16 -16.41 -2.06
C GLY A 166 5.66 -16.39 -0.62
N GLU A 167 5.22 -17.55 -0.18
CA GLU A 167 4.54 -17.77 1.10
C GLU A 167 5.40 -17.49 2.33
N SER A 168 6.74 -17.53 2.20
CA SER A 168 7.66 -17.21 3.29
C SER A 168 7.58 -15.74 3.73
N PHE A 169 7.02 -14.87 2.89
CA PHE A 169 6.84 -13.45 3.14
C PHE A 169 5.39 -13.07 3.45
N CYS A 170 4.53 -14.05 3.74
CA CYS A 170 3.14 -13.80 4.09
C CYS A 170 2.99 -12.89 5.32
N LEU A 171 2.22 -11.83 5.17
CA LEU A 171 1.84 -10.93 6.27
C LEU A 171 0.70 -11.56 7.08
N LEU A 172 1.05 -12.48 7.98
CA LEU A 172 0.11 -13.16 8.85
C LEU A 172 -0.06 -12.41 10.17
N ARG A 173 -1.31 -12.30 10.63
CA ARG A 173 -1.61 -11.76 11.96
C ARG A 173 -1.00 -12.65 13.05
N GLU A 174 -0.60 -12.04 14.16
CA GLU A 174 0.10 -12.72 15.25
C GLU A 174 -0.71 -13.89 15.83
N GLU A 175 -2.05 -13.81 15.81
CA GLU A 175 -2.91 -14.86 16.29
C GLU A 175 -2.69 -16.20 15.56
N PHE A 176 -2.33 -16.17 14.28
CA PHE A 176 -2.03 -17.39 13.52
C PHE A 176 -0.76 -18.09 14.00
N PHE A 177 0.24 -17.33 14.46
CA PHE A 177 1.46 -17.92 15.04
C PHE A 177 1.17 -18.57 16.39
N ILE A 178 0.38 -17.90 17.25
CA ILE A 178 0.00 -18.42 18.56
C ILE A 178 -0.84 -19.69 18.42
N LEU A 179 -1.81 -19.72 17.52
CA LEU A 179 -2.65 -20.88 17.27
C LEU A 179 -1.87 -22.07 16.70
N ARG A 180 -0.85 -21.81 15.87
CA ARG A 180 -0.01 -22.89 15.33
C ARG A 180 0.81 -23.62 16.40
N GLU A 181 1.25 -22.91 17.45
CA GLU A 181 1.97 -23.53 18.57
C GLU A 181 1.04 -24.40 19.48
N GLN A 182 -0.27 -24.23 19.34
CA GLN A 182 -1.29 -24.96 20.12
C GLN A 182 -1.91 -26.13 19.35
N ALA A 183 -1.62 -26.27 18.04
CA ALA A 183 -2.14 -27.32 17.17
C ALA A 183 -1.17 -28.51 17.07
#